data_24d4fcc5dcba0471efc13ceff36e3771
#
_entry.id   24d4fcc5dcba0471efc13ceff36e3771
#
_cell.length_a   1.000
_cell.length_b   1.000
_cell.length_c   1.000
_cell.angle_alpha   90.00
_cell.angle_beta   90.00
_cell.angle_gamma   90.00
#
_symmetry.space_group_name_H-M   'P 1'
#
loop_
_entity.id
_entity.type
_entity.pdbx_description
1 polymer ?
#
loop_
_entity_poly.entity_id
_entity_poly.type
_entity_poly.pdbx_seq_one_letter_code
_entity_poly.pdbx_strand_id
1 'polypeptide(L)'
;MDIYLGVDLCRKNVQMSYYEEGKDEPTSIYQLNNAETYQLPNVMFYSKEERRWYVGNQVSTVRFQQDGEIVEDIVGNIDSDKHVAVEGAVYTYDALLLILLKTHIGEFLSRSEEYVLKGLTITLEEYHPKVYQVLQKLCKELGLAEDAFYIMSHENAFFQYVMNQDEKLRTNSVAMFEYGPEGMEYYRIDKKHQGNARIFYLGRESLKEELPYAMLFEDIASLDQKFAEIAKKKMRETYISTVYLTGVGFTDMWIEQSQKVLCDGRRVFMGQNLYTKGACYHAKFGAYEADRDCVLCTEGSIPFDIGVCVGELEGRNQFYPIAIGGREWYNMKGQVTLFLDDTNRIEMLYQDKVSKEMQREIIEIHGLPKRPPKTTKISLEVELTDERVGAIVIRDVGFGRIYPTTNKIYRKDFSIGHIES
;
A
#
# COMPACT_ATOMS: atom_id res chain seq x y z
N MET A 1 11.62 1.94 -24.15
CA MET A 1 10.27 2.43 -23.77
C MET A 1 10.13 2.35 -22.26
N ASP A 2 9.92 3.47 -21.59
CA ASP A 2 9.82 3.52 -20.13
C ASP A 2 8.48 2.98 -19.65
N ILE A 3 8.54 2.04 -18.70
CA ILE A 3 7.39 1.30 -18.16
C ILE A 3 7.30 1.53 -16.65
N TYR A 4 6.09 1.79 -16.18
CA TYR A 4 5.73 1.89 -14.77
C TYR A 4 4.72 0.80 -14.45
N LEU A 5 5.06 -0.09 -13.53
CA LEU A 5 4.30 -1.30 -13.26
C LEU A 5 3.49 -1.17 -11.96
N GLY A 6 2.24 -1.54 -12.01
CA GLY A 6 1.36 -1.73 -10.87
C GLY A 6 1.06 -3.21 -10.69
N VAL A 7 1.29 -3.73 -9.51
CA VAL A 7 1.07 -5.14 -9.14
C VAL A 7 0.13 -5.18 -7.95
N ASP A 8 -0.90 -6.02 -8.03
CA ASP A 8 -1.77 -6.34 -6.90
C ASP A 8 -1.47 -7.76 -6.43
N LEU A 9 -0.98 -7.89 -5.21
CA LEU A 9 -0.66 -9.16 -4.59
C LEU A 9 -1.74 -9.55 -3.59
N CYS A 10 -2.64 -10.42 -4.01
CA CYS A 10 -3.62 -11.07 -3.13
C CYS A 10 -3.12 -12.44 -2.68
N ARG A 11 -3.82 -13.04 -1.71
CA ARG A 11 -3.46 -14.36 -1.19
C ARG A 11 -3.41 -15.44 -2.28
N LYS A 12 -4.39 -15.46 -3.20
CA LYS A 12 -4.55 -16.54 -4.19
C LYS A 12 -4.07 -16.20 -5.59
N ASN A 13 -3.88 -14.91 -5.89
CA ASN A 13 -3.53 -14.46 -7.23
C ASN A 13 -2.73 -13.17 -7.20
N VAL A 14 -2.08 -12.89 -8.32
CA VAL A 14 -1.45 -11.62 -8.66
C VAL A 14 -2.18 -11.03 -9.85
N GLN A 15 -2.39 -9.71 -9.86
CA GLN A 15 -2.81 -8.96 -11.02
C GLN A 15 -1.74 -7.92 -11.38
N MET A 16 -1.64 -7.56 -12.64
CA MET A 16 -0.67 -6.57 -13.09
C MET A 16 -1.26 -5.62 -14.13
N SER A 17 -0.85 -4.38 -14.07
CA SER A 17 -1.06 -3.37 -15.11
C SER A 17 0.23 -2.60 -15.33
N TYR A 18 0.38 -1.99 -16.48
CA TYR A 18 1.54 -1.14 -16.78
C TYR A 18 1.11 0.18 -17.38
N TYR A 19 1.87 1.21 -17.08
CA TYR A 19 1.76 2.52 -17.69
C TYR A 19 2.96 2.72 -18.61
N GLU A 20 2.68 2.94 -19.88
CA GLU A 20 3.67 3.22 -20.90
C GLU A 20 3.85 4.72 -21.06
N GLU A 21 5.09 5.19 -21.13
CA GLU A 21 5.36 6.61 -21.36
C GLU A 21 4.70 7.09 -22.66
N GLY A 22 3.96 8.21 -22.58
CA GLY A 22 3.24 8.78 -23.71
C GLY A 22 1.82 8.24 -23.94
N LYS A 23 1.34 7.31 -23.10
CA LYS A 23 -0.08 6.91 -23.06
C LYS A 23 -0.84 7.73 -22.02
N ASP A 24 -2.17 7.76 -22.16
CA ASP A 24 -3.05 8.51 -21.24
C ASP A 24 -3.49 7.66 -20.04
N GLU A 25 -3.54 6.34 -20.19
CA GLU A 25 -4.07 5.42 -19.19
C GLU A 25 -3.21 4.15 -19.05
N PRO A 26 -3.19 3.53 -17.85
CA PRO A 26 -2.59 2.22 -17.66
C PRO A 26 -3.31 1.12 -18.44
N THR A 27 -2.55 0.18 -18.96
CA THR A 27 -3.03 -1.01 -19.65
C THR A 27 -2.95 -2.22 -18.74
N SER A 28 -4.04 -2.98 -18.62
CA SER A 28 -4.06 -4.22 -17.86
C SER A 28 -3.34 -5.33 -18.59
N ILE A 29 -2.55 -6.11 -17.86
CA ILE A 29 -1.81 -7.25 -18.38
C ILE A 29 -2.71 -8.49 -18.32
N TYR A 30 -2.91 -9.14 -19.45
CA TYR A 30 -3.62 -10.41 -19.56
C TYR A 30 -2.75 -11.46 -20.23
N GLN A 31 -3.03 -12.72 -20.00
CA GLN A 31 -2.34 -13.79 -20.70
C GLN A 31 -2.99 -14.09 -22.05
N LEU A 32 -2.15 -14.26 -23.06
CA LEU A 32 -2.55 -14.45 -24.47
C LEU A 32 -3.39 -15.71 -24.75
N ASN A 33 -3.42 -16.67 -23.84
CA ASN A 33 -4.02 -17.99 -24.10
C ASN A 33 -5.48 -18.14 -23.61
N ASN A 34 -5.99 -17.21 -22.80
CA ASN A 34 -7.40 -17.15 -22.42
C ASN A 34 -7.79 -15.67 -22.39
N ALA A 35 -8.48 -15.22 -23.40
CA ALA A 35 -9.04 -13.89 -23.44
C ALA A 35 -9.80 -13.64 -22.14
N GLU A 36 -9.39 -12.60 -21.38
CA GLU A 36 -10.10 -12.01 -20.24
C GLU A 36 -9.71 -12.44 -18.82
N THR A 37 -8.73 -13.33 -18.60
CA THR A 37 -8.28 -13.59 -17.23
C THR A 37 -7.09 -12.70 -16.88
N TYR A 38 -7.34 -11.69 -16.05
CA TYR A 38 -6.30 -10.79 -15.53
C TYR A 38 -5.61 -11.34 -14.28
N GLN A 39 -6.18 -12.39 -13.68
CA GLN A 39 -5.66 -13.02 -12.46
C GLN A 39 -4.63 -14.09 -12.80
N LEU A 40 -3.45 -13.97 -12.21
CA LEU A 40 -2.38 -14.95 -12.28
C LEU A 40 -2.38 -15.73 -10.96
N PRO A 41 -2.71 -17.04 -10.96
CA PRO A 41 -2.78 -17.81 -9.72
C PRO A 41 -1.43 -17.86 -9.00
N ASN A 42 -1.45 -17.73 -7.66
CA ASN A 42 -0.27 -17.90 -6.79
C ASN A 42 0.02 -19.39 -6.58
N VAL A 43 0.30 -20.09 -7.68
CA VAL A 43 0.64 -21.52 -7.72
C VAL A 43 1.96 -21.71 -8.45
N MET A 44 2.78 -22.61 -7.97
CA MET A 44 4.05 -22.98 -8.56
C MET A 44 4.13 -24.50 -8.76
N PHE A 45 4.87 -24.91 -9.76
CA PHE A 45 5.17 -26.31 -10.03
C PHE A 45 6.64 -26.47 -10.39
N TYR A 46 7.35 -27.32 -9.66
CA TYR A 46 8.72 -27.67 -10.00
C TYR A 46 8.73 -28.90 -10.87
N SER A 47 9.23 -28.78 -12.10
CA SER A 47 9.45 -29.91 -12.99
C SER A 47 10.77 -30.58 -12.64
N LYS A 48 10.75 -31.90 -12.31
CA LYS A 48 11.95 -32.69 -12.08
C LYS A 48 12.70 -32.98 -13.38
N GLU A 49 11.97 -33.02 -14.51
CA GLU A 49 12.56 -33.25 -15.82
C GLU A 49 13.36 -32.05 -16.32
N GLU A 50 12.75 -30.83 -16.23
CA GLU A 50 13.36 -29.59 -16.70
C GLU A 50 14.15 -28.86 -15.62
N ARG A 51 14.05 -29.28 -14.35
CA ARG A 51 14.72 -28.70 -13.18
C ARG A 51 14.47 -27.21 -13.01
N ARG A 52 13.22 -26.79 -13.21
CA ARG A 52 12.81 -25.39 -13.08
C ARG A 52 11.41 -25.23 -12.50
N TRP A 53 11.16 -24.04 -11.98
CA TRP A 53 9.84 -23.62 -11.54
C TRP A 53 9.00 -23.09 -12.68
N TYR A 54 7.76 -23.54 -12.75
CA TYR A 54 6.67 -22.95 -13.54
C TYR A 54 5.75 -22.20 -12.57
N VAL A 55 5.15 -21.09 -13.02
CA VAL A 55 4.31 -20.23 -12.17
C VAL A 55 2.97 -19.92 -12.84
N GLY A 56 1.98 -19.66 -12.01
CA GLY A 56 0.67 -19.18 -12.43
C GLY A 56 -0.02 -20.15 -13.41
N ASN A 57 -0.53 -19.61 -14.51
CA ASN A 57 -1.33 -20.38 -15.47
C ASN A 57 -0.55 -21.48 -16.22
N GLN A 58 0.78 -21.38 -16.30
CA GLN A 58 1.61 -22.43 -16.90
C GLN A 58 1.47 -23.75 -16.14
N VAL A 59 1.29 -23.68 -14.82
CA VAL A 59 1.16 -24.84 -13.95
C VAL A 59 -0.01 -25.72 -14.38
N SER A 60 -1.13 -25.16 -14.82
CA SER A 60 -2.32 -25.92 -15.23
C SER A 60 -2.06 -26.89 -16.40
N THR A 61 -1.10 -26.58 -17.25
CA THR A 61 -0.72 -27.42 -18.38
C THR A 61 0.40 -28.38 -18.04
N VAL A 62 1.47 -27.86 -17.42
CA VAL A 62 2.72 -28.63 -17.20
C VAL A 62 2.55 -29.74 -16.17
N ARG A 63 1.78 -29.51 -15.10
CA ARG A 63 1.57 -30.49 -14.02
C ARG A 63 0.94 -31.82 -14.47
N PHE A 64 0.26 -31.84 -15.61
CA PHE A 64 -0.32 -33.08 -16.17
C PHE A 64 0.61 -33.79 -17.16
N GLN A 65 1.68 -33.13 -17.57
CA GLN A 65 2.60 -33.65 -18.59
C GLN A 65 3.93 -34.11 -18.00
N GLN A 66 4.31 -33.59 -16.83
CA GLN A 66 5.64 -33.84 -16.23
C GLN A 66 5.51 -34.28 -14.76
N ASP A 67 6.50 -35.05 -14.28
CA ASP A 67 6.63 -35.34 -12.86
C ASP A 67 7.21 -34.14 -12.09
N GLY A 68 6.64 -33.85 -10.94
CA GLY A 68 7.09 -32.70 -10.17
C GLY A 68 6.34 -32.47 -8.88
N GLU A 69 6.61 -31.33 -8.26
CA GLU A 69 6.05 -30.91 -6.98
C GLU A 69 5.22 -29.63 -7.17
N ILE A 70 3.96 -29.66 -6.73
CA ILE A 70 3.07 -28.50 -6.77
C ILE A 70 3.09 -27.76 -5.43
N VAL A 71 3.12 -26.43 -5.48
CA VAL A 71 3.07 -25.56 -4.30
C VAL A 71 1.94 -24.54 -4.47
N GLU A 72 1.02 -24.55 -3.53
CA GLU A 72 -0.15 -23.68 -3.47
C GLU A 72 -0.15 -22.86 -2.18
N ASP A 73 -1.02 -21.83 -2.11
CA ASP A 73 -1.20 -20.94 -0.96
C ASP A 73 0.12 -20.38 -0.40
N ILE A 74 0.97 -19.88 -1.31
CA ILE A 74 2.31 -19.39 -1.00
C ILE A 74 2.26 -18.25 0.01
N VAL A 75 1.36 -17.28 -0.21
CA VAL A 75 1.18 -16.13 0.69
C VAL A 75 0.60 -16.58 2.03
N GLY A 76 -0.39 -17.48 2.03
CA GLY A 76 -1.00 -17.98 3.27
C GLY A 76 -0.08 -18.79 4.16
N ASN A 77 0.98 -19.40 3.57
CA ASN A 77 1.98 -20.15 4.32
C ASN A 77 3.25 -19.35 4.65
N ILE A 78 3.27 -18.03 4.42
CA ILE A 78 4.48 -17.19 4.58
C ILE A 78 5.07 -17.23 6.00
N ASP A 79 4.24 -17.46 7.03
CA ASP A 79 4.66 -17.57 8.43
C ASP A 79 4.91 -19.02 8.89
N SER A 80 4.60 -20.00 8.04
CA SER A 80 4.73 -21.40 8.43
C SER A 80 6.20 -21.81 8.49
N ASP A 81 6.52 -22.71 9.42
CA ASP A 81 7.82 -23.37 9.46
C ASP A 81 7.97 -24.49 8.41
N LYS A 82 6.95 -24.64 7.53
CA LYS A 82 6.99 -25.62 6.46
C LYS A 82 7.99 -25.18 5.38
N HIS A 83 8.62 -26.17 4.79
CA HIS A 83 9.55 -26.00 3.69
C HIS A 83 9.17 -26.92 2.54
N VAL A 84 9.46 -26.50 1.34
CA VAL A 84 9.31 -27.32 0.13
C VAL A 84 10.67 -27.87 -0.25
N ALA A 85 10.82 -29.19 -0.19
CA ALA A 85 12.08 -29.87 -0.53
C ALA A 85 11.98 -30.44 -1.95
N VAL A 86 12.87 -30.03 -2.84
CA VAL A 86 12.91 -30.46 -4.22
C VAL A 86 14.35 -30.75 -4.62
N GLU A 87 14.63 -31.99 -5.06
CA GLU A 87 15.95 -32.46 -5.51
C GLU A 87 17.12 -32.11 -4.56
N GLY A 88 16.87 -32.14 -3.27
CA GLY A 88 17.89 -31.81 -2.23
C GLY A 88 18.01 -30.32 -1.91
N ALA A 89 17.34 -29.44 -2.64
CA ALA A 89 17.19 -28.04 -2.29
C ALA A 89 15.96 -27.83 -1.38
N VAL A 90 16.06 -26.91 -0.42
CA VAL A 90 14.97 -26.57 0.50
C VAL A 90 14.57 -25.12 0.29
N TYR A 91 13.28 -24.89 0.01
CA TYR A 91 12.71 -23.59 -0.24
C TYR A 91 11.77 -23.19 0.90
N THR A 92 11.94 -22.00 1.42
CA THR A 92 10.99 -21.34 2.31
C THR A 92 9.91 -20.61 1.50
N TYR A 93 8.75 -20.33 2.09
CA TYR A 93 7.65 -19.66 1.37
C TYR A 93 7.97 -18.22 0.98
N ASP A 94 8.82 -17.52 1.73
CA ASP A 94 9.34 -16.21 1.34
C ASP A 94 10.24 -16.29 0.09
N ALA A 95 11.08 -17.31 -0.03
CA ALA A 95 11.87 -17.54 -1.24
C ALA A 95 10.99 -17.90 -2.46
N LEU A 96 9.95 -18.72 -2.25
CA LEU A 96 9.00 -19.07 -3.30
C LEU A 96 8.18 -17.85 -3.78
N LEU A 97 7.71 -17.00 -2.85
CA LEU A 97 7.03 -15.77 -3.20
C LEU A 97 7.91 -14.82 -4.04
N LEU A 98 9.19 -14.71 -3.66
CA LEU A 98 10.15 -13.92 -4.43
C LEU A 98 10.31 -14.46 -5.87
N ILE A 99 10.46 -15.78 -6.02
CA ILE A 99 10.57 -16.44 -7.33
C ILE A 99 9.29 -16.21 -8.15
N LEU A 100 8.12 -16.40 -7.55
CA LEU A 100 6.82 -16.19 -8.20
C LEU A 100 6.70 -14.78 -8.80
N LEU A 101 6.90 -13.75 -7.98
CA LEU A 101 6.77 -12.36 -8.39
C LEU A 101 7.81 -11.97 -9.43
N LYS A 102 9.07 -12.38 -9.22
CA LYS A 102 10.16 -12.12 -10.14
C LYS A 102 9.91 -12.77 -11.51
N THR A 103 9.34 -13.97 -11.53
CA THR A 103 9.01 -14.67 -12.78
C THR A 103 7.89 -13.95 -13.52
N HIS A 104 6.78 -13.59 -12.84
CA HIS A 104 5.69 -12.86 -13.49
C HIS A 104 6.13 -11.51 -14.07
N ILE A 105 6.91 -10.74 -13.30
CA ILE A 105 7.44 -9.45 -13.79
C ILE A 105 8.42 -9.67 -14.94
N GLY A 106 9.31 -10.65 -14.82
CA GLY A 106 10.29 -10.98 -15.87
C GLY A 106 9.63 -11.43 -17.16
N GLU A 107 8.61 -12.26 -17.10
CA GLU A 107 7.82 -12.70 -18.28
C GLU A 107 7.13 -11.51 -18.96
N PHE A 108 6.59 -10.58 -18.18
CA PHE A 108 6.01 -9.36 -18.77
C PHE A 108 7.09 -8.51 -19.46
N LEU A 109 8.19 -8.23 -18.79
CA LEU A 109 9.27 -7.39 -19.34
C LEU A 109 9.91 -8.02 -20.57
N SER A 110 9.96 -9.35 -20.65
CA SER A 110 10.51 -10.08 -21.82
C SER A 110 9.64 -10.01 -23.09
N ARG A 111 8.41 -9.47 -23.01
CA ARG A 111 7.54 -9.29 -24.18
C ARG A 111 8.08 -8.26 -25.18
N SER A 112 8.96 -7.37 -24.76
CA SER A 112 9.65 -6.44 -25.61
C SER A 112 11.05 -6.12 -25.07
N GLU A 113 12.06 -6.19 -25.91
CA GLU A 113 13.45 -5.79 -25.57
C GLU A 113 13.56 -4.28 -25.29
N GLU A 114 12.57 -3.50 -25.71
CA GLU A 114 12.53 -2.05 -25.48
C GLU A 114 12.00 -1.66 -24.09
N TYR A 115 11.39 -2.59 -23.36
CA TYR A 115 10.81 -2.28 -22.04
C TYR A 115 11.89 -2.03 -21.00
N VAL A 116 11.84 -0.85 -20.37
CA VAL A 116 12.72 -0.43 -19.28
C VAL A 116 11.85 -0.10 -18.07
N LEU A 117 11.91 -0.93 -17.03
CA LEU A 117 11.17 -0.71 -15.80
C LEU A 117 11.72 0.51 -15.05
N LYS A 118 10.93 1.57 -14.91
CA LYS A 118 11.28 2.82 -14.25
C LYS A 118 10.67 2.98 -12.87
N GLY A 119 9.52 2.36 -12.62
CA GLY A 119 8.85 2.40 -11.34
C GLY A 119 7.99 1.16 -11.13
N LEU A 120 7.88 0.75 -9.89
CA LEU A 120 7.07 -0.39 -9.45
C LEU A 120 6.32 -0.03 -8.18
N THR A 121 5.01 -0.14 -8.22
CA THR A 121 4.17 -0.05 -7.02
C THR A 121 3.40 -1.35 -6.85
N ILE A 122 3.47 -1.92 -5.65
CA ILE A 122 2.76 -3.16 -5.31
C ILE A 122 1.68 -2.85 -4.28
N THR A 123 0.45 -3.32 -4.54
CA THR A 123 -0.65 -3.18 -3.60
C THR A 123 -0.86 -4.46 -2.82
N LEU A 124 -1.27 -4.31 -1.57
CA LEU A 124 -1.60 -5.38 -0.64
C LEU A 124 -3.00 -5.14 -0.05
N GLU A 125 -3.75 -6.21 0.15
CA GLU A 125 -5.01 -6.14 0.90
C GLU A 125 -4.75 -5.81 2.37
N GLU A 126 -3.74 -6.46 2.97
CA GLU A 126 -3.30 -6.25 4.35
C GLU A 126 -1.78 -6.25 4.44
N TYR A 127 -1.25 -5.43 5.35
CA TYR A 127 0.18 -5.43 5.65
C TYR A 127 0.61 -6.72 6.34
N HIS A 128 1.70 -7.31 5.85
CA HIS A 128 2.34 -8.47 6.48
C HIS A 128 3.87 -8.30 6.50
N PRO A 129 4.54 -8.36 7.68
CA PRO A 129 5.97 -8.06 7.80
C PRO A 129 6.88 -8.89 6.90
N LYS A 130 6.65 -10.21 6.79
CA LYS A 130 7.46 -11.08 5.93
C LYS A 130 7.22 -10.81 4.45
N VAL A 131 5.96 -10.60 4.04
CA VAL A 131 5.64 -10.19 2.67
C VAL A 131 6.35 -8.88 2.33
N TYR A 132 6.28 -7.89 3.21
CA TYR A 132 6.98 -6.61 3.04
C TYR A 132 8.49 -6.80 2.84
N GLN A 133 9.15 -7.67 3.64
CA GLN A 133 10.58 -7.98 3.48
C GLN A 133 10.88 -8.63 2.14
N VAL A 134 10.02 -9.56 1.66
CA VAL A 134 10.15 -10.16 0.32
C VAL A 134 10.06 -9.11 -0.77
N LEU A 135 9.11 -8.18 -0.67
CA LEU A 135 8.93 -7.11 -1.64
C LEU A 135 10.11 -6.13 -1.66
N GLN A 136 10.69 -5.82 -0.49
CA GLN A 136 11.92 -5.03 -0.40
C GLN A 136 13.11 -5.75 -1.07
N LYS A 137 13.19 -7.08 -0.94
CA LYS A 137 14.21 -7.88 -1.62
C LYS A 137 13.98 -7.92 -3.13
N LEU A 138 12.72 -8.05 -3.57
CA LEU A 138 12.34 -8.00 -4.98
C LEU A 138 12.80 -6.69 -5.63
N CYS A 139 12.57 -5.55 -5.00
CA CYS A 139 13.04 -4.24 -5.46
C CYS A 139 14.54 -4.23 -5.75
N LYS A 140 15.34 -4.74 -4.80
CA LYS A 140 16.80 -4.82 -4.96
C LYS A 140 17.22 -5.76 -6.10
N GLU A 141 16.57 -6.91 -6.24
CA GLU A 141 16.87 -7.87 -7.31
C GLU A 141 16.45 -7.39 -8.71
N LEU A 142 15.45 -6.50 -8.79
CA LEU A 142 15.06 -5.82 -10.02
C LEU A 142 15.96 -4.62 -10.36
N GLY A 143 16.87 -4.23 -9.45
CA GLY A 143 17.77 -3.10 -9.64
C GLY A 143 17.08 -1.75 -9.62
N LEU A 144 15.90 -1.65 -9.00
CA LEU A 144 15.17 -0.40 -8.86
C LEU A 144 15.78 0.47 -7.74
N ALA A 145 15.79 1.78 -7.94
CA ALA A 145 16.09 2.73 -6.89
C ALA A 145 14.98 2.71 -5.81
N GLU A 146 15.34 3.07 -4.56
CA GLU A 146 14.36 3.02 -3.46
C GLU A 146 13.16 3.95 -3.68
N ASP A 147 13.35 5.09 -4.32
CA ASP A 147 12.31 6.07 -4.67
C ASP A 147 11.46 5.66 -5.88
N ALA A 148 11.90 4.67 -6.65
CA ALA A 148 11.16 4.09 -7.77
C ALA A 148 10.30 2.87 -7.37
N PHE A 149 10.29 2.51 -6.08
CA PHE A 149 9.56 1.37 -5.55
C PHE A 149 8.68 1.78 -4.37
N TYR A 150 7.40 1.36 -4.41
CA TYR A 150 6.46 1.64 -3.34
C TYR A 150 5.53 0.45 -3.05
N ILE A 151 5.08 0.35 -1.80
CA ILE A 151 4.09 -0.63 -1.35
C ILE A 151 2.93 0.14 -0.74
N MET A 152 1.70 -0.14 -1.17
CA MET A 152 0.52 0.56 -0.70
C MET A 152 -0.64 -0.37 -0.36
N SER A 153 -1.62 0.13 0.39
CA SER A 153 -2.89 -0.56 0.64
C SER A 153 -3.81 -0.49 -0.58
N HIS A 154 -4.83 -1.37 -0.63
CA HIS A 154 -5.92 -1.31 -1.61
C HIS A 154 -6.67 0.02 -1.53
N GLU A 155 -6.87 0.57 -0.33
CA GLU A 155 -7.49 1.86 -0.10
C GLU A 155 -6.72 2.97 -0.81
N ASN A 156 -5.40 3.04 -0.60
CA ASN A 156 -4.57 4.04 -1.25
C ASN A 156 -4.55 3.84 -2.77
N ALA A 157 -4.43 2.60 -3.26
CA ALA A 157 -4.49 2.30 -4.69
C ALA A 157 -5.80 2.76 -5.33
N PHE A 158 -6.94 2.53 -4.67
CA PHE A 158 -8.24 3.04 -5.12
C PHE A 158 -8.28 4.57 -5.13
N PHE A 159 -7.74 5.24 -4.11
CA PHE A 159 -7.62 6.69 -4.09
C PHE A 159 -6.78 7.21 -5.26
N GLN A 160 -5.59 6.64 -5.49
CA GLN A 160 -4.71 7.02 -6.61
C GLN A 160 -5.42 6.83 -7.96
N TYR A 161 -6.18 5.74 -8.11
CA TYR A 161 -6.97 5.50 -9.32
C TYR A 161 -8.00 6.61 -9.53
N VAL A 162 -8.83 6.90 -8.53
CA VAL A 162 -9.91 7.90 -8.61
C VAL A 162 -9.36 9.31 -8.86
N MET A 163 -8.26 9.68 -8.20
CA MET A 163 -7.67 11.01 -8.33
C MET A 163 -7.03 11.27 -9.69
N ASN A 164 -6.70 10.23 -10.44
CA ASN A 164 -6.18 10.34 -11.80
C ASN A 164 -7.26 10.19 -12.88
N GLN A 165 -8.54 10.07 -12.50
CA GLN A 165 -9.67 10.15 -13.43
C GLN A 165 -10.13 11.60 -13.67
N ASP A 166 -10.99 11.80 -14.69
CA ASP A 166 -11.62 13.12 -14.99
C ASP A 166 -12.27 13.71 -13.72
N GLU A 167 -12.02 14.98 -13.43
CA GLU A 167 -12.58 15.67 -12.27
C GLU A 167 -14.11 15.62 -12.20
N LYS A 168 -14.79 15.51 -13.34
CA LYS A 168 -16.25 15.34 -13.41
C LYS A 168 -16.75 14.04 -12.78
N LEU A 169 -15.88 13.04 -12.62
CA LEU A 169 -16.21 11.77 -11.97
C LEU A 169 -16.13 11.85 -10.44
N ARG A 170 -15.44 12.86 -9.90
CA ARG A 170 -15.18 13.04 -8.46
C ARG A 170 -15.64 14.42 -7.93
N THR A 171 -16.73 14.94 -8.49
CA THR A 171 -17.31 16.22 -8.02
C THR A 171 -17.84 16.12 -6.59
N ASN A 172 -18.42 14.98 -6.24
CA ASN A 172 -18.86 14.61 -4.88
C ASN A 172 -18.12 13.37 -4.42
N SER A 173 -18.65 12.67 -3.41
CA SER A 173 -18.08 11.41 -2.95
C SER A 173 -18.04 10.37 -4.07
N VAL A 174 -17.07 9.47 -3.99
CA VAL A 174 -16.91 8.34 -4.91
C VAL A 174 -17.00 7.06 -4.10
N ALA A 175 -17.75 6.07 -4.59
CA ALA A 175 -17.90 4.78 -3.94
C ALA A 175 -17.37 3.64 -4.81
N MET A 176 -17.02 2.54 -4.15
CA MET A 176 -16.68 1.28 -4.80
C MET A 176 -17.30 0.14 -4.03
N PHE A 177 -17.86 -0.83 -4.76
CA PHE A 177 -18.18 -2.15 -4.25
C PHE A 177 -17.23 -3.15 -4.87
N GLU A 178 -16.58 -3.92 -4.03
CA GLU A 178 -15.73 -5.03 -4.44
C GLU A 178 -16.41 -6.34 -4.02
N TYR A 179 -16.61 -7.25 -4.97
CA TYR A 179 -17.25 -8.55 -4.69
C TYR A 179 -16.35 -9.68 -5.15
N GLY A 180 -15.88 -10.46 -4.19
CA GLY A 180 -14.94 -11.56 -4.41
C GLY A 180 -15.19 -12.74 -3.47
N PRO A 181 -14.30 -13.75 -3.50
CA PRO A 181 -14.44 -14.97 -2.70
C PRO A 181 -14.59 -14.75 -1.18
N GLU A 182 -14.10 -13.62 -0.68
CA GLU A 182 -14.23 -13.25 0.74
C GLU A 182 -15.58 -12.57 1.05
N GLY A 183 -16.42 -12.27 0.05
CA GLY A 183 -17.68 -11.54 0.17
C GLY A 183 -17.60 -10.15 -0.43
N MET A 184 -18.54 -9.28 -0.04
CA MET A 184 -18.58 -7.90 -0.55
C MET A 184 -17.99 -6.91 0.42
N GLU A 185 -17.17 -5.99 -0.11
CA GLU A 185 -16.61 -4.84 0.59
C GLU A 185 -17.14 -3.54 -0.04
N TYR A 186 -17.32 -2.53 0.79
CA TYR A 186 -17.73 -1.19 0.37
C TYR A 186 -16.69 -0.17 0.76
N TYR A 187 -16.28 0.65 -0.20
CA TYR A 187 -15.33 1.74 0.00
C TYR A 187 -15.98 3.06 -0.36
N ARG A 188 -15.64 4.13 0.37
CA ARG A 188 -16.12 5.48 0.05
C ARG A 188 -15.04 6.51 0.28
N ILE A 189 -14.82 7.35 -0.72
CA ILE A 189 -13.97 8.54 -0.64
C ILE A 189 -14.88 9.76 -0.46
N ASP A 190 -14.79 10.38 0.71
CA ASP A 190 -15.46 11.64 1.03
C ASP A 190 -14.45 12.79 0.97
N LYS A 191 -14.87 13.96 0.48
CA LYS A 191 -14.05 15.16 0.39
C LYS A 191 -14.57 16.22 1.34
N LYS A 192 -13.68 16.76 2.17
CA LYS A 192 -13.95 17.92 3.01
C LYS A 192 -12.95 19.04 2.73
N HIS A 193 -13.32 20.26 3.00
CA HIS A 193 -12.44 21.43 2.96
C HIS A 193 -12.21 21.95 4.37
N GLN A 194 -10.96 22.19 4.73
CA GLN A 194 -10.59 22.85 5.98
C GLN A 194 -9.55 23.94 5.68
N GLY A 195 -9.99 25.19 5.73
CA GLY A 195 -9.18 26.29 5.22
C GLY A 195 -8.88 26.11 3.72
N ASN A 196 -7.61 26.14 3.36
CA ASN A 196 -7.15 25.92 1.99
C ASN A 196 -6.88 24.43 1.69
N ALA A 197 -6.81 23.57 2.70
CA ALA A 197 -6.52 22.16 2.51
C ALA A 197 -7.77 21.36 2.10
N ARG A 198 -7.59 20.42 1.18
CA ARG A 198 -8.59 19.43 0.81
C ARG A 198 -8.28 18.14 1.57
N ILE A 199 -9.26 17.66 2.35
CA ILE A 199 -9.12 16.44 3.13
C ILE A 199 -9.98 15.37 2.49
N PHE A 200 -9.38 14.23 2.17
CA PHE A 200 -10.05 13.06 1.67
C PHE A 200 -10.10 12.00 2.76
N TYR A 201 -11.29 11.53 3.09
CA TYR A 201 -11.51 10.42 4.00
C TYR A 201 -11.90 9.21 3.18
N LEU A 202 -11.12 8.15 3.25
CA LEU A 202 -11.46 6.89 2.65
C LEU A 202 -11.83 5.90 3.76
N GLY A 203 -13.09 5.51 3.80
CA GLY A 203 -13.61 4.51 4.69
C GLY A 203 -13.85 3.20 3.97
N ARG A 204 -13.62 2.08 4.65
CA ARG A 204 -13.94 0.71 4.25
C ARG A 204 -15.00 0.14 5.19
N GLU A 205 -15.93 -0.63 4.65
CA GLU A 205 -16.97 -1.33 5.41
C GLU A 205 -17.15 -2.72 4.84
N SER A 206 -17.07 -3.73 5.68
CA SER A 206 -17.32 -5.11 5.28
C SER A 206 -18.81 -5.39 5.22
N LEU A 207 -19.25 -5.93 4.09
CA LEU A 207 -20.62 -6.41 3.85
C LEU A 207 -20.63 -7.93 3.65
N LYS A 208 -19.59 -8.63 4.11
CA LYS A 208 -19.37 -10.06 3.91
C LYS A 208 -20.46 -10.92 4.54
N GLU A 209 -21.01 -10.48 5.68
CA GLU A 209 -22.09 -11.19 6.38
C GLU A 209 -23.42 -11.07 5.65
N GLU A 210 -23.72 -9.88 5.11
CA GLU A 210 -24.97 -9.61 4.38
C GLU A 210 -24.94 -10.17 2.97
N LEU A 211 -23.78 -10.10 2.29
CA LEU A 211 -23.55 -10.48 0.90
C LEU A 211 -22.34 -11.43 0.77
N PRO A 212 -22.42 -12.63 1.36
CA PRO A 212 -21.37 -13.63 1.22
C PRO A 212 -21.28 -14.12 -0.23
N TYR A 213 -20.08 -14.47 -0.68
CA TYR A 213 -19.83 -14.86 -2.07
C TYR A 213 -20.59 -16.12 -2.50
N ALA A 214 -20.94 -17.00 -1.56
CA ALA A 214 -21.74 -18.21 -1.82
C ALA A 214 -23.11 -17.89 -2.45
N MET A 215 -23.73 -16.74 -2.10
CA MET A 215 -25.02 -16.34 -2.66
C MET A 215 -25.00 -16.21 -4.19
N LEU A 216 -23.85 -15.92 -4.80
CA LEU A 216 -23.70 -15.83 -6.26
C LEU A 216 -24.04 -17.16 -6.95
N PHE A 217 -23.85 -18.28 -6.26
CA PHE A 217 -24.07 -19.63 -6.79
C PHE A 217 -25.36 -20.28 -6.28
N GLU A 218 -25.88 -19.78 -5.16
CA GLU A 218 -27.04 -20.37 -4.49
C GLU A 218 -28.36 -19.66 -4.85
N ASP A 219 -28.35 -18.30 -4.82
CA ASP A 219 -29.56 -17.49 -5.04
C ASP A 219 -29.22 -16.09 -5.56
N ILE A 220 -28.98 -16.01 -6.85
CA ILE A 220 -28.64 -14.76 -7.55
C ILE A 220 -29.76 -13.70 -7.43
N ALA A 221 -31.04 -14.11 -7.44
CA ALA A 221 -32.14 -13.16 -7.35
C ALA A 221 -32.21 -12.49 -5.98
N SER A 222 -32.03 -13.28 -4.92
CA SER A 222 -31.93 -12.75 -3.55
C SER A 222 -30.70 -11.90 -3.35
N LEU A 223 -29.56 -12.27 -3.97
CA LEU A 223 -28.33 -11.48 -3.95
C LEU A 223 -28.55 -10.08 -4.55
N ASP A 224 -29.13 -10.00 -5.77
CA ASP A 224 -29.40 -8.71 -6.42
C ASP A 224 -30.36 -7.84 -5.62
N GLN A 225 -31.42 -8.44 -5.07
CA GLN A 225 -32.39 -7.73 -4.23
C GLN A 225 -31.69 -7.14 -2.97
N LYS A 226 -30.94 -7.96 -2.23
CA LYS A 226 -30.22 -7.52 -1.02
C LYS A 226 -29.19 -6.44 -1.37
N PHE A 227 -28.44 -6.63 -2.46
CA PHE A 227 -27.47 -5.64 -2.91
C PHE A 227 -28.16 -4.32 -3.28
N ALA A 228 -29.33 -4.36 -3.95
CA ALA A 228 -30.10 -3.15 -4.25
C ALA A 228 -30.55 -2.40 -2.98
N GLU A 229 -30.99 -3.14 -1.95
CA GLU A 229 -31.39 -2.55 -0.66
C GLU A 229 -30.20 -1.87 0.05
N ILE A 230 -29.05 -2.53 0.12
CA ILE A 230 -27.81 -2.00 0.71
C ILE A 230 -27.32 -0.80 -0.09
N ALA A 231 -27.23 -0.92 -1.41
CA ALA A 231 -26.83 0.17 -2.29
C ALA A 231 -27.74 1.40 -2.09
N LYS A 232 -29.06 1.20 -2.02
CA LYS A 232 -30.01 2.28 -1.76
C LYS A 232 -29.77 2.98 -0.42
N LYS A 233 -29.41 2.24 0.63
CA LYS A 233 -29.05 2.80 1.93
C LYS A 233 -27.77 3.63 1.81
N LYS A 234 -26.71 3.08 1.22
CA LYS A 234 -25.42 3.75 1.05
C LYS A 234 -25.50 5.01 0.19
N MET A 235 -26.29 4.96 -0.89
CA MET A 235 -26.48 6.13 -1.78
C MET A 235 -27.30 7.25 -1.15
N ARG A 236 -27.98 7.03 -0.02
CA ARG A 236 -28.71 8.06 0.73
C ARG A 236 -27.88 8.74 1.81
N GLU A 237 -26.78 8.13 2.23
CA GLU A 237 -25.92 8.68 3.30
C GLU A 237 -25.20 9.96 2.85
N THR A 238 -24.83 10.04 1.58
CA THR A 238 -24.12 11.19 1.01
C THR A 238 -24.34 11.28 -0.51
N TYR A 239 -24.01 12.44 -1.09
CA TYR A 239 -24.03 12.61 -2.55
C TYR A 239 -22.84 11.90 -3.18
N ILE A 240 -23.09 10.84 -3.91
CA ILE A 240 -22.09 10.06 -4.65
C ILE A 240 -22.20 10.40 -6.13
N SER A 241 -21.10 10.83 -6.75
CA SER A 241 -21.06 11.15 -8.18
C SER A 241 -20.75 9.94 -9.05
N THR A 242 -19.94 9.02 -8.54
CA THR A 242 -19.47 7.84 -9.27
C THR A 242 -19.41 6.62 -8.37
N VAL A 243 -19.80 5.49 -8.91
CA VAL A 243 -19.69 4.17 -8.28
C VAL A 243 -18.85 3.26 -9.17
N TYR A 244 -17.88 2.59 -8.57
CA TYR A 244 -17.10 1.53 -9.20
C TYR A 244 -17.55 0.17 -8.68
N LEU A 245 -17.65 -0.80 -9.59
CA LEU A 245 -17.90 -2.21 -9.29
C LEU A 245 -16.67 -3.00 -9.71
N THR A 246 -16.06 -3.74 -8.80
CA THR A 246 -14.85 -4.51 -9.04
C THR A 246 -14.91 -5.88 -8.38
N GLY A 247 -13.97 -6.75 -8.73
CA GLY A 247 -13.90 -8.11 -8.22
C GLY A 247 -14.61 -9.14 -9.10
N VAL A 248 -14.19 -10.39 -8.96
CA VAL A 248 -14.64 -11.52 -9.80
C VAL A 248 -16.13 -11.81 -9.69
N GLY A 249 -16.79 -11.37 -8.62
CA GLY A 249 -18.22 -11.51 -8.44
C GLY A 249 -19.07 -10.61 -9.35
N PHE A 250 -18.46 -9.59 -9.98
CA PHE A 250 -19.13 -8.71 -10.93
C PHE A 250 -18.81 -9.05 -12.41
N THR A 251 -18.33 -10.24 -12.70
CA THR A 251 -18.05 -10.67 -14.08
C THR A 251 -19.31 -11.00 -14.87
N ASP A 252 -20.38 -11.43 -14.19
CA ASP A 252 -21.67 -11.77 -14.78
C ASP A 252 -22.70 -10.66 -14.57
N MET A 253 -23.63 -10.53 -15.52
CA MET A 253 -24.66 -9.48 -15.52
C MET A 253 -25.86 -9.84 -14.63
N TRP A 254 -25.63 -10.06 -13.34
CA TRP A 254 -26.68 -10.42 -12.38
C TRP A 254 -27.33 -9.23 -11.65
N ILE A 255 -26.80 -8.01 -11.83
CA ILE A 255 -27.19 -6.79 -11.12
C ILE A 255 -28.36 -6.04 -11.78
N GLU A 256 -29.51 -6.67 -12.03
CA GLU A 256 -30.64 -5.99 -12.70
C GLU A 256 -31.35 -4.94 -11.83
N GLN A 257 -31.64 -5.26 -10.57
CA GLN A 257 -32.33 -4.36 -9.64
C GLN A 257 -31.35 -3.35 -9.04
N SER A 258 -30.19 -3.82 -8.60
CA SER A 258 -29.16 -2.97 -8.04
C SER A 258 -28.61 -1.97 -9.04
N GLN A 259 -28.47 -2.32 -10.32
CA GLN A 259 -28.06 -1.39 -11.38
C GLN A 259 -29.00 -0.19 -11.46
N LYS A 260 -30.32 -0.37 -11.36
CA LYS A 260 -31.29 0.73 -11.40
C LYS A 260 -31.07 1.71 -10.23
N VAL A 261 -30.75 1.18 -9.05
CA VAL A 261 -30.46 1.97 -7.86
C VAL A 261 -29.12 2.70 -7.99
N LEU A 262 -28.11 2.01 -8.47
CA LEU A 262 -26.75 2.56 -8.60
C LEU A 262 -26.68 3.66 -9.70
N CYS A 263 -27.36 3.46 -10.83
CA CYS A 263 -27.33 4.40 -11.96
C CYS A 263 -28.27 5.61 -11.77
N ASP A 264 -29.06 5.68 -10.71
CA ASP A 264 -29.98 6.79 -10.46
C ASP A 264 -29.23 8.09 -10.14
N GLY A 265 -29.03 8.93 -11.18
CA GLY A 265 -28.34 10.22 -11.10
C GLY A 265 -26.80 10.12 -10.93
N ARG A 266 -26.20 8.96 -11.20
CA ARG A 266 -24.76 8.68 -11.00
C ARG A 266 -24.15 7.98 -12.19
N ARG A 267 -22.81 8.01 -12.26
CA ARG A 267 -22.05 7.18 -13.20
C ARG A 267 -21.62 5.91 -12.52
N VAL A 268 -21.80 4.78 -13.20
CA VAL A 268 -21.40 3.46 -12.71
C VAL A 268 -20.42 2.86 -13.69
N PHE A 269 -19.29 2.44 -13.20
CA PHE A 269 -18.26 1.76 -13.97
C PHE A 269 -17.99 0.39 -13.40
N MET A 270 -17.83 -0.59 -14.27
CA MET A 270 -17.40 -1.94 -13.89
C MET A 270 -16.00 -2.19 -14.43
N GLY A 271 -15.10 -2.68 -13.60
CA GLY A 271 -13.71 -2.95 -14.00
C GLY A 271 -12.97 -3.82 -13.00
N GLN A 272 -12.03 -4.64 -13.50
CA GLN A 272 -11.37 -5.66 -12.69
C GLN A 272 -10.01 -5.23 -12.10
N ASN A 273 -9.39 -4.18 -12.63
CA ASN A 273 -7.98 -3.87 -12.35
C ASN A 273 -7.78 -2.47 -11.76
N LEU A 274 -8.70 -2.02 -10.89
CA LEU A 274 -8.62 -0.68 -10.33
C LEU A 274 -7.37 -0.47 -9.47
N TYR A 275 -7.04 -1.48 -8.63
CA TYR A 275 -5.87 -1.40 -7.74
C TYR A 275 -4.57 -1.35 -8.52
N THR A 276 -4.39 -2.25 -9.50
CA THR A 276 -3.16 -2.24 -10.32
C THR A 276 -3.02 -0.97 -11.15
N LYS A 277 -4.13 -0.41 -11.65
CA LYS A 277 -4.10 0.88 -12.37
C LYS A 277 -3.79 2.04 -11.45
N GLY A 278 -4.34 2.07 -10.23
CA GLY A 278 -3.99 3.04 -9.20
C GLY A 278 -2.51 2.97 -8.82
N ALA A 279 -1.99 1.76 -8.67
CA ALA A 279 -0.57 1.50 -8.44
C ALA A 279 0.31 2.01 -9.61
N CYS A 280 -0.12 1.83 -10.86
CA CYS A 280 0.58 2.38 -12.04
C CYS A 280 0.66 3.90 -12.00
N TYR A 281 -0.45 4.57 -11.68
CA TYR A 281 -0.46 6.03 -11.56
C TYR A 281 0.53 6.49 -10.48
N HIS A 282 0.54 5.81 -9.32
CA HIS A 282 1.51 6.12 -8.28
C HIS A 282 2.95 5.85 -8.73
N ALA A 283 3.22 4.72 -9.37
CA ALA A 283 4.57 4.37 -9.86
C ALA A 283 5.11 5.43 -10.82
N LYS A 284 4.24 6.06 -11.63
CA LYS A 284 4.63 7.07 -12.61
C LYS A 284 4.70 8.47 -12.02
N PHE A 285 3.68 8.90 -11.28
CA PHE A 285 3.49 10.29 -10.87
C PHE A 285 3.81 10.55 -9.39
N GLY A 286 4.09 9.50 -8.61
CA GLY A 286 4.15 9.58 -7.15
C GLY A 286 2.77 9.70 -6.50
N ALA A 287 2.74 9.90 -5.20
CA ALA A 287 1.50 10.07 -4.46
C ALA A 287 0.76 11.34 -4.90
N TYR A 288 -0.54 11.20 -5.20
CA TYR A 288 -1.36 12.34 -5.67
C TYR A 288 -1.35 13.52 -4.70
N GLU A 289 -1.32 13.25 -3.40
CA GLU A 289 -1.32 14.23 -2.32
C GLU A 289 0.04 14.92 -2.10
N ALA A 290 1.14 14.39 -2.62
CA ALA A 290 2.49 14.86 -2.30
C ALA A 290 2.74 16.32 -2.71
N ASP A 291 2.24 16.72 -3.88
CA ASP A 291 2.48 18.04 -4.47
C ASP A 291 1.24 18.94 -4.45
N ARG A 292 0.23 18.59 -3.66
CA ARG A 292 -1.05 19.30 -3.59
C ARG A 292 -1.43 19.54 -2.14
N ASP A 293 -2.10 20.67 -1.88
CA ASP A 293 -2.67 20.97 -0.57
C ASP A 293 -3.83 20.03 -0.26
N CYS A 294 -3.55 18.74 -0.14
CA CYS A 294 -4.53 17.72 0.21
C CYS A 294 -3.93 16.68 1.17
N VAL A 295 -4.79 16.09 1.97
CA VAL A 295 -4.46 15.05 2.95
C VAL A 295 -5.37 13.87 2.69
N LEU A 296 -4.81 12.68 2.56
CA LEU A 296 -5.53 11.42 2.54
C LEU A 296 -5.57 10.85 3.97
N CYS A 297 -6.75 10.54 4.46
CA CYS A 297 -6.98 9.86 5.72
C CYS A 297 -7.59 8.49 5.42
N THR A 298 -6.84 7.42 5.65
CA THR A 298 -7.27 6.03 5.57
C THR A 298 -7.00 5.34 6.88
N GLU A 299 -7.61 4.18 7.10
CA GLU A 299 -7.20 3.25 8.13
C GLU A 299 -5.75 2.79 7.82
N GLY A 300 -4.85 2.77 8.82
CA GLY A 300 -3.42 2.44 8.64
C GLY A 300 -2.54 3.59 8.09
N SER A 301 -3.10 4.76 7.74
CA SER A 301 -2.29 5.95 7.46
C SER A 301 -1.94 6.70 8.73
N ILE A 302 -0.73 7.26 8.78
CA ILE A 302 -0.27 8.06 9.92
C ILE A 302 -1.04 9.38 9.95
N PRO A 303 -1.80 9.68 11.02
CA PRO A 303 -2.66 10.87 11.05
C PRO A 303 -1.92 12.17 11.42
N PHE A 304 -0.60 12.11 11.70
CA PHE A 304 0.18 13.27 12.16
C PHE A 304 1.58 13.31 11.54
N ASP A 305 2.14 14.53 11.47
CA ASP A 305 3.56 14.74 11.18
C ASP A 305 4.36 14.62 12.49
N ILE A 306 5.49 13.92 12.44
CA ILE A 306 6.41 13.79 13.58
C ILE A 306 7.64 14.66 13.28
N GLY A 307 8.00 15.48 14.23
CA GLY A 307 9.17 16.35 14.07
C GLY A 307 9.81 16.71 15.41
N VAL A 308 10.81 17.57 15.33
CA VAL A 308 11.52 18.13 16.47
C VAL A 308 11.40 19.65 16.49
N CYS A 309 11.45 20.20 17.69
CA CYS A 309 11.68 21.61 17.87
C CYS A 309 13.16 21.92 17.63
N VAL A 310 13.46 22.71 16.62
CA VAL A 310 14.83 23.18 16.34
C VAL A 310 14.90 24.68 16.61
N GLY A 311 16.02 25.14 17.13
CA GLY A 311 16.46 26.47 17.51
C GLY A 311 15.56 27.66 17.18
N GLU A 312 15.71 28.76 17.87
CA GLU A 312 14.97 30.00 17.61
C GLU A 312 15.49 30.66 16.33
N LEU A 313 14.66 30.71 15.29
CA LEU A 313 14.82 31.67 14.19
C LEU A 313 13.82 32.80 14.42
N GLU A 314 14.30 34.03 14.52
CA GLU A 314 13.47 35.23 14.77
C GLU A 314 12.59 35.15 16.05
N GLY A 315 13.09 34.46 17.11
CA GLY A 315 12.37 34.35 18.38
C GLY A 315 11.21 33.35 18.37
N ARG A 316 11.13 32.45 17.39
CA ARG A 316 10.14 31.38 17.32
C ARG A 316 10.79 30.01 17.20
N ASN A 317 10.34 29.08 18.02
CA ASN A 317 10.69 27.66 17.86
C ASN A 317 10.15 27.14 16.55
N GLN A 318 11.01 26.46 15.77
CA GLN A 318 10.61 25.90 14.48
C GLN A 318 10.30 24.41 14.60
N PHE A 319 9.16 24.01 14.03
CA PHE A 319 8.86 22.60 13.75
C PHE A 319 9.71 22.11 12.56
N TYR A 320 10.57 21.15 12.79
CA TYR A 320 11.32 20.46 11.75
C TYR A 320 10.75 19.06 11.56
N PRO A 321 10.02 18.78 10.46
CA PRO A 321 9.41 17.48 10.22
C PRO A 321 10.49 16.42 9.95
N ILE A 322 10.35 15.26 10.58
CA ILE A 322 11.21 14.09 10.38
C ILE A 322 10.44 13.01 9.65
N ALA A 323 9.17 12.82 10.02
CA ALA A 323 8.27 11.86 9.41
C ALA A 323 6.96 12.57 9.04
N ILE A 324 6.52 12.43 7.79
CA ILE A 324 5.36 13.14 7.25
C ILE A 324 4.16 12.19 7.20
N GLY A 325 3.10 12.53 7.91
CA GLY A 325 1.85 11.79 7.95
C GLY A 325 1.09 11.78 6.62
N GLY A 326 0.02 11.00 6.57
CA GLY A 326 -0.79 10.77 5.36
C GLY A 326 -0.27 9.62 4.50
N ARG A 327 0.74 8.90 4.95
CA ARG A 327 1.31 7.70 4.31
C ARG A 327 1.08 6.49 5.20
N GLU A 328 1.14 5.30 4.61
CA GLU A 328 1.12 4.06 5.37
C GLU A 328 2.33 4.00 6.32
N TRP A 329 2.07 3.63 7.57
CA TRP A 329 3.07 3.62 8.63
C TRP A 329 4.30 2.74 8.29
N TYR A 330 4.12 1.64 7.59
CA TYR A 330 5.20 0.72 7.23
C TYR A 330 6.14 1.26 6.13
N ASN A 331 5.76 2.30 5.41
CA ASN A 331 6.62 3.01 4.46
C ASN A 331 7.36 4.19 5.09
N MET A 332 7.08 4.49 6.37
CA MET A 332 7.67 5.65 7.02
C MET A 332 9.11 5.40 7.40
N LYS A 333 10.01 6.19 6.85
CA LYS A 333 11.42 6.29 7.25
C LYS A 333 11.69 7.73 7.62
N GLY A 334 11.85 8.00 8.89
CA GLY A 334 12.17 9.34 9.38
C GLY A 334 13.52 9.33 10.08
N GLN A 335 14.50 10.05 9.55
CA GLN A 335 15.81 10.20 10.17
C GLN A 335 16.33 11.62 10.01
N VAL A 336 16.95 12.14 11.08
CA VAL A 336 17.63 13.43 11.06
C VAL A 336 18.88 13.39 11.91
N THR A 337 19.85 14.21 11.53
CA THR A 337 21.05 14.44 12.34
C THR A 337 20.98 15.84 12.96
N LEU A 338 21.13 15.91 14.27
CA LEU A 338 20.98 17.13 15.06
C LEU A 338 22.24 17.38 15.90
N PHE A 339 22.46 18.65 16.24
CA PHE A 339 23.42 19.06 17.25
C PHE A 339 22.66 19.55 18.47
N LEU A 340 22.97 18.95 19.63
CA LEU A 340 22.44 19.45 20.89
C LEU A 340 23.21 20.72 21.30
N ASP A 341 22.44 21.71 21.74
CA ASP A 341 23.02 22.90 22.38
C ASP A 341 23.49 22.55 23.80
N ASP A 342 23.37 23.39 24.77
CA ASP A 342 23.74 23.11 26.16
C ASP A 342 22.64 22.34 26.91
N THR A 343 22.17 21.23 26.30
CA THR A 343 21.05 20.43 26.83
C THR A 343 21.19 18.95 26.46
N ASN A 344 20.63 18.09 27.28
CA ASN A 344 20.43 16.67 26.99
C ASN A 344 18.95 16.34 26.69
N ARG A 345 18.15 17.34 26.32
CA ARG A 345 16.73 17.25 26.05
C ARG A 345 16.43 17.47 24.58
N ILE A 346 15.46 16.72 24.07
CA ILE A 346 14.87 16.91 22.75
C ILE A 346 13.36 17.11 22.94
N GLU A 347 12.82 18.12 22.30
CA GLU A 347 11.38 18.34 22.24
C GLU A 347 10.86 17.74 20.94
N MET A 348 10.13 16.61 21.06
CA MET A 348 9.40 15.98 19.96
C MET A 348 8.04 16.67 19.81
N LEU A 349 7.63 16.85 18.56
CA LEU A 349 6.38 17.50 18.18
C LEU A 349 5.60 16.56 17.26
N TYR A 350 4.32 16.36 17.58
CA TYR A 350 3.38 15.56 16.79
C TYR A 350 2.24 16.47 16.35
N GLN A 351 2.21 16.81 15.07
CA GLN A 351 1.21 17.73 14.52
C GLN A 351 0.14 16.94 13.75
N ASP A 352 -1.10 16.98 14.24
CA ASP A 352 -2.23 16.37 13.54
C ASP A 352 -2.40 16.96 12.13
N LYS A 353 -2.59 16.07 11.13
CA LYS A 353 -2.68 16.48 9.72
C LYS A 353 -3.93 17.29 9.42
N VAL A 354 -5.01 17.03 10.14
CA VAL A 354 -6.32 17.62 9.91
C VAL A 354 -6.52 18.84 10.77
N SER A 355 -6.51 18.68 12.10
CA SER A 355 -6.77 19.77 13.06
C SER A 355 -5.62 20.78 13.16
N LYS A 356 -4.40 20.39 12.76
CA LYS A 356 -3.16 21.13 12.98
C LYS A 356 -2.79 21.32 14.44
N GLU A 357 -3.49 20.67 15.33
CA GLU A 357 -3.13 20.64 16.75
C GLU A 357 -1.78 19.95 16.95
N MET A 358 -1.04 20.41 17.96
CA MET A 358 0.31 19.96 18.20
C MET A 358 0.44 19.42 19.63
N GLN A 359 0.83 18.16 19.74
CA GLN A 359 1.25 17.54 20.98
C GLN A 359 2.77 17.66 21.11
N ARG A 360 3.25 17.82 22.36
CA ARG A 360 4.67 17.97 22.68
C ARG A 360 5.10 16.92 23.68
N GLU A 361 6.26 16.33 23.45
CA GLU A 361 6.90 15.40 24.37
C GLU A 361 8.37 15.78 24.56
N ILE A 362 8.82 15.88 25.79
CA ILE A 362 10.22 16.16 26.11
C ILE A 362 10.92 14.83 26.40
N ILE A 363 11.94 14.51 25.63
CA ILE A 363 12.80 13.34 25.82
C ILE A 363 14.10 13.77 26.48
N GLU A 364 14.37 13.25 27.69
CA GLU A 364 15.67 13.42 28.36
C GLU A 364 16.60 12.26 27.99
N ILE A 365 17.76 12.60 27.41
CA ILE A 365 18.74 11.60 27.00
C ILE A 365 19.77 11.41 28.10
N HIS A 366 19.71 10.28 28.77
CA HIS A 366 20.62 9.98 29.87
C HIS A 366 21.94 9.38 29.39
N GLY A 367 23.04 9.77 30.05
CA GLY A 367 24.35 9.18 29.86
C GLY A 367 25.09 9.64 28.60
N LEU A 368 24.70 10.76 27.97
CA LEU A 368 25.54 11.45 27.02
C LEU A 368 26.78 12.02 27.70
N PRO A 369 27.94 12.04 27.05
CA PRO A 369 29.14 12.66 27.59
C PRO A 369 28.95 14.17 27.66
N LYS A 370 29.48 14.79 28.70
CA LYS A 370 29.57 16.28 28.78
C LYS A 370 30.53 16.78 27.70
N ARG A 371 29.96 17.53 26.77
CA ARG A 371 30.71 18.19 25.68
C ARG A 371 30.32 19.67 25.65
N PRO A 372 31.19 20.56 25.08
CA PRO A 372 30.76 21.93 24.88
C PRO A 372 29.47 22.07 24.07
N PRO A 373 28.71 23.17 24.23
CA PRO A 373 27.52 23.42 23.44
C PRO A 373 27.74 23.25 21.95
N LYS A 374 26.76 22.69 21.23
CA LYS A 374 26.78 22.42 19.76
C LYS A 374 27.88 21.45 19.30
N THR A 375 28.46 20.64 20.18
CA THR A 375 29.44 19.61 19.84
C THR A 375 28.95 18.17 20.03
N THR A 376 27.78 18.01 20.62
CA THR A 376 27.11 16.71 20.74
C THR A 376 26.22 16.48 19.52
N LYS A 377 26.70 15.64 18.60
CA LYS A 377 26.01 15.28 17.38
C LYS A 377 25.26 13.96 17.61
N ILE A 378 23.97 13.95 17.31
CA ILE A 378 23.11 12.78 17.43
C ILE A 378 22.41 12.46 16.11
N SER A 379 22.13 11.19 15.86
CA SER A 379 21.16 10.73 14.86
C SER A 379 19.87 10.40 15.59
N LEU A 380 18.75 10.91 15.09
CA LEU A 380 17.42 10.62 15.57
C LEU A 380 16.64 9.92 14.45
N GLU A 381 16.05 8.76 14.76
CA GLU A 381 15.29 7.93 13.84
C GLU A 381 13.90 7.66 14.44
N VAL A 382 12.88 7.72 13.60
CA VAL A 382 11.50 7.37 13.93
C VAL A 382 11.21 5.99 13.38
N GLU A 383 10.89 5.05 14.25
CA GLU A 383 10.45 3.69 13.91
C GLU A 383 8.98 3.54 14.27
N LEU A 384 8.13 3.21 13.31
CA LEU A 384 6.71 2.93 13.55
C LEU A 384 6.45 1.43 13.56
N THR A 385 5.53 1.01 14.41
CA THR A 385 5.00 -0.36 14.48
C THR A 385 3.51 -0.42 14.16
N ASP A 386 2.87 0.76 14.13
CA ASP A 386 1.46 0.97 13.84
C ASP A 386 1.29 2.44 13.43
N GLU A 387 0.11 2.86 12.94
CA GLU A 387 -0.14 4.26 12.56
C GLU A 387 0.00 5.28 13.70
N ARG A 388 -0.08 4.83 14.96
CA ARG A 388 0.00 5.67 16.15
C ARG A 388 1.05 5.25 17.18
N VAL A 389 1.70 4.12 16.97
CA VAL A 389 2.64 3.53 17.92
C VAL A 389 4.02 3.40 17.27
N GLY A 390 5.05 3.75 18.03
CA GLY A 390 6.40 3.65 17.53
C GLY A 390 7.46 3.95 18.58
N ALA A 391 8.67 4.19 18.11
CA ALA A 391 9.79 4.55 18.94
C ALA A 391 10.65 5.64 18.30
N ILE A 392 11.20 6.49 19.14
CA ILE A 392 12.27 7.42 18.81
C ILE A 392 13.59 6.76 19.20
N VAL A 393 14.45 6.51 18.22
CA VAL A 393 15.78 5.95 18.44
C VAL A 393 16.82 7.03 18.26
N ILE A 394 17.61 7.30 19.32
CA ILE A 394 18.62 8.35 19.33
C ILE A 394 19.97 7.69 19.51
N ARG A 395 20.94 8.05 18.64
CA ARG A 395 22.32 7.54 18.67
C ARG A 395 23.30 8.69 18.79
N ASP A 396 24.29 8.59 19.70
CA ASP A 396 25.46 9.48 19.69
C ASP A 396 26.36 9.11 18.51
N VAL A 397 26.45 9.97 17.52
CA VAL A 397 27.29 9.76 16.33
C VAL A 397 28.64 10.45 16.43
N GLY A 398 28.89 11.18 17.51
CA GLY A 398 30.17 11.89 17.74
C GLY A 398 30.37 13.06 16.79
N PHE A 399 31.44 13.82 17.06
CA PHE A 399 31.87 14.95 16.24
C PHE A 399 33.35 14.83 15.89
N GLY A 400 33.65 13.94 14.96
CA GLY A 400 34.99 13.67 14.49
C GLY A 400 35.92 13.06 15.55
N ARG A 401 37.23 13.31 15.39
CA ARG A 401 38.25 12.77 16.32
C ARG A 401 38.30 13.48 17.67
N ILE A 402 37.79 14.70 17.75
CA ILE A 402 37.82 15.51 18.98
C ILE A 402 36.76 14.99 19.98
N TYR A 403 35.58 14.64 19.48
CA TYR A 403 34.51 14.10 20.26
C TYR A 403 33.99 12.79 19.63
N PRO A 404 34.69 11.66 19.84
CA PRO A 404 34.33 10.39 19.22
C PRO A 404 32.96 9.93 19.72
N THR A 405 32.29 9.12 18.89
CA THR A 405 31.02 8.49 19.25
C THR A 405 31.17 7.60 20.48
N THR A 406 30.19 7.58 21.34
CA THR A 406 30.09 6.62 22.44
C THR A 406 29.36 5.34 22.05
N ASN A 407 28.79 5.27 20.84
CA ASN A 407 27.92 4.18 20.38
C ASN A 407 26.68 3.95 21.28
N LYS A 408 26.35 4.89 22.15
CA LYS A 408 25.17 4.80 22.98
C LYS A 408 23.93 5.01 22.16
N ILE A 409 22.94 4.13 22.41
CA ILE A 409 21.61 4.14 21.78
C ILE A 409 20.62 4.39 22.90
N TYR A 410 19.75 5.35 22.69
CA TYR A 410 18.61 5.63 23.56
C TYR A 410 17.33 5.36 22.74
N ARG A 411 16.39 4.61 23.32
CA ARG A 411 15.10 4.31 22.72
C ARG A 411 13.99 4.77 23.63
N LYS A 412 13.04 5.48 23.07
CA LYS A 412 11.83 5.94 23.75
C LYS A 412 10.62 5.53 22.92
N ASP A 413 9.83 4.62 23.44
CA ASP A 413 8.56 4.25 22.82
C ASP A 413 7.52 5.34 23.07
N PHE A 414 6.65 5.55 22.06
CA PHE A 414 5.54 6.49 22.12
C PHE A 414 4.24 5.84 21.62
N SER A 415 3.12 6.34 22.12
CA SER A 415 1.78 6.04 21.62
C SER A 415 0.96 7.32 21.63
N ILE A 416 0.43 7.70 20.48
CA ILE A 416 -0.35 8.93 20.34
C ILE A 416 -1.83 8.58 20.40
N GLY A 417 -2.50 9.03 21.45
CA GLY A 417 -3.94 8.87 21.63
C GLY A 417 -4.76 9.55 20.53
N HIS A 418 -6.05 9.20 20.42
CA HIS A 418 -6.96 9.99 19.61
C HIS A 418 -7.05 11.39 20.22
N ILE A 419 -6.81 12.41 19.40
CA ILE A 419 -7.18 13.78 19.78
C ILE A 419 -8.70 13.80 19.59
N GLU A 420 -9.45 13.81 20.70
CA GLU A 420 -10.91 13.96 20.66
C GLU A 420 -11.20 15.33 20.00
N SER A 421 -11.82 15.28 18.83
CA SER A 421 -12.25 16.44 18.03
C SER A 421 -13.58 16.98 18.53
#